data_10a8872f8f9ad146c6f5e82061596dac
#
_entry.id   10a8872f8f9ad146c6f5e82061596dac
#
_cell.length_a   1.000
_cell.length_b   1.000
_cell.length_c   1.000
_cell.angle_alpha   90.00
_cell.angle_beta   90.00
_cell.angle_gamma   90.00
#
_symmetry.space_group_name_H-M   'P 1'
#
loop_
_entity.id
_entity.type
_entity.pdbx_description
1 polymer ?
#
loop_
_entity_poly.entity_id
_entity_poly.type
_entity_poly.pdbx_seq_one_letter_code
_entity_poly.pdbx_strand_id
1 'polypeptide(L)'
;MDFNVRKLATDAGIFFSRAVQFTEEKLGQAEKTELDAHFENLLSRADCTKNWTEKIYRQTEVVLQPNPGARIEEFLYEKLDRKVPPRPTNGEILGQFMLEAAKEFGSGTPYGSTLIKVGDCQRRLGGAEREFLQTSSISFLIPLRNFLEGDWRTISRERKLLENRRLDLDACKARVKKAKAAETKAAAVPDFQETRPRNYVLSASASALWNEELDKAEHELRVAQTEFDRQAEVTRLLLEGISSTHVSRFYMHAALTHATHLSRSVCLALISLLSFRRCPDSLDVNCHPASSPTDPSAFLPLNSPSPLETDALQIEEVQPPASGTRKAKVLYDYDAADSSELSLRADELITVYTVPGMDSDWLIGERGNQKGKVPVTYLELLS
;
A
#
# COMPACT_ATOMS: atom_id res chain seq x y z
N MET A 1 37.31 -2.86 -21.28
CA MET A 1 35.85 -2.51 -21.31
C MET A 1 35.70 -1.45 -22.38
N ASP A 2 35.42 -1.86 -23.60
CA ASP A 2 35.20 -0.90 -24.69
C ASP A 2 33.79 -0.31 -24.53
N PHE A 3 33.74 0.89 -23.96
CA PHE A 3 32.50 1.68 -23.92
C PHE A 3 32.13 2.02 -25.37
N ASN A 4 31.05 1.46 -25.85
CA ASN A 4 30.58 1.69 -27.21
C ASN A 4 29.95 3.08 -27.29
N VAL A 5 30.78 4.09 -27.53
CA VAL A 5 30.39 5.53 -27.61
C VAL A 5 29.26 5.76 -28.61
N ARG A 6 29.19 4.98 -29.69
CA ARG A 6 28.09 5.04 -30.67
C ARG A 6 26.77 4.64 -30.05
N LYS A 7 26.76 3.58 -29.23
CA LYS A 7 25.54 3.15 -28.53
C LYS A 7 25.07 4.21 -27.55
N LEU A 8 25.98 4.80 -26.79
CA LEU A 8 25.67 5.88 -25.86
C LEU A 8 25.09 7.12 -26.56
N ALA A 9 25.62 7.49 -27.69
CA ALA A 9 25.12 8.60 -28.50
C ALA A 9 23.73 8.33 -29.09
N THR A 10 23.49 7.08 -29.53
CA THR A 10 22.17 6.65 -30.02
C THR A 10 21.13 6.64 -28.90
N ASP A 11 21.47 6.08 -27.73
CA ASP A 11 20.59 6.04 -26.56
C ASP A 11 20.24 7.45 -26.06
N ALA A 12 21.22 8.37 -26.06
CA ALA A 12 21.01 9.78 -25.75
C ALA A 12 20.07 10.46 -26.76
N GLY A 13 20.25 10.21 -28.06
CA GLY A 13 19.35 10.73 -29.11
C GLY A 13 17.92 10.27 -28.96
N ILE A 14 17.72 8.99 -28.67
CA ILE A 14 16.39 8.42 -28.41
C ILE A 14 15.75 9.06 -27.17
N PHE A 15 16.52 9.22 -26.10
CA PHE A 15 16.03 9.87 -24.89
C PHE A 15 15.58 11.31 -25.15
N PHE A 16 16.38 12.09 -25.89
CA PHE A 16 16.03 13.46 -26.26
C PHE A 16 14.76 13.51 -27.13
N SER A 17 14.64 12.63 -28.12
CA SER A 17 13.46 12.56 -28.98
C SER A 17 12.20 12.29 -28.17
N ARG A 18 12.24 11.35 -27.23
CA ARG A 18 11.11 11.05 -26.31
C ARG A 18 10.80 12.23 -25.40
N ALA A 19 11.80 12.92 -24.87
CA ALA A 19 11.59 14.08 -23.99
C ALA A 19 10.94 15.25 -24.75
N VAL A 20 11.35 15.50 -25.98
CA VAL A 20 10.74 16.52 -26.85
C VAL A 20 9.29 16.14 -27.16
N GLN A 21 9.05 14.93 -27.64
CA GLN A 21 7.71 14.43 -27.94
C GLN A 21 6.75 14.54 -26.74
N PHE A 22 7.20 14.11 -25.57
CA PHE A 22 6.44 14.20 -24.31
C PHE A 22 6.08 15.66 -23.94
N THR A 23 7.03 16.58 -24.16
CA THR A 23 6.81 18.00 -23.88
C THR A 23 5.82 18.61 -24.85
N GLU A 24 5.95 18.30 -26.15
CA GLU A 24 5.04 18.78 -27.22
C GLU A 24 3.62 18.23 -27.03
N GLU A 25 3.46 16.97 -26.59
CA GLU A 25 2.17 16.40 -26.23
C GLU A 25 1.52 17.14 -25.07
N LYS A 26 2.28 17.43 -24.00
CA LYS A 26 1.76 18.20 -22.86
C LYS A 26 1.36 19.63 -23.21
N LEU A 27 2.01 20.22 -24.20
CA LEU A 27 1.69 21.56 -24.70
C LEU A 27 0.57 21.54 -25.76
N GLY A 28 0.03 20.36 -26.12
CA GLY A 28 -0.98 20.22 -27.15
C GLY A 28 -0.48 20.49 -28.57
N GLN A 29 0.83 20.48 -28.79
CA GLN A 29 1.46 20.75 -30.08
C GLN A 29 1.71 19.50 -30.91
N ALA A 30 1.72 18.32 -30.28
CA ALA A 30 1.88 17.03 -30.94
C ALA A 30 0.69 16.12 -30.71
N GLU A 31 0.39 15.29 -31.70
CA GLU A 31 -0.64 14.24 -31.60
C GLU A 31 -0.14 13.11 -30.69
N LYS A 32 -1.00 12.65 -29.80
CA LYS A 32 -0.73 11.51 -28.91
C LYS A 32 -1.49 10.29 -29.42
N THR A 33 -0.80 9.15 -29.54
CA THR A 33 -1.46 7.87 -29.77
C THR A 33 -2.24 7.47 -28.54
N GLU A 34 -3.56 7.36 -28.65
CA GLU A 34 -4.45 6.92 -27.59
C GLU A 34 -4.52 5.40 -27.55
N LEU A 35 -4.60 4.87 -26.36
CA LEU A 35 -4.91 3.46 -26.12
C LEU A 35 -6.42 3.27 -26.22
N ASP A 36 -6.87 2.05 -26.56
CA ASP A 36 -8.29 1.77 -26.57
C ASP A 36 -8.89 1.84 -25.14
N ALA A 37 -10.20 2.12 -25.05
CA ALA A 37 -10.90 2.30 -23.78
C ALA A 37 -10.85 1.03 -22.89
N HIS A 38 -10.76 -0.16 -23.48
CA HIS A 38 -10.61 -1.41 -22.74
C HIS A 38 -9.23 -1.46 -22.07
N PHE A 39 -8.19 -1.11 -22.80
CA PHE A 39 -6.82 -1.08 -22.26
C PHE A 39 -6.68 -0.05 -21.14
N GLU A 40 -7.24 1.15 -21.29
CA GLU A 40 -7.23 2.18 -20.24
C GLU A 40 -7.98 1.70 -18.98
N ASN A 41 -9.10 1.00 -19.16
CA ASN A 41 -9.81 0.37 -18.03
C ASN A 41 -8.94 -0.67 -17.32
N LEU A 42 -8.23 -1.52 -18.08
CA LEU A 42 -7.29 -2.50 -17.48
C LEU A 42 -6.18 -1.81 -16.67
N LEU A 43 -5.61 -0.73 -17.18
CA LEU A 43 -4.59 0.06 -16.47
C LEU A 43 -5.16 0.64 -15.16
N SER A 44 -6.32 1.26 -15.21
CA SER A 44 -7.00 1.83 -14.04
C SER A 44 -7.33 0.76 -12.98
N ARG A 45 -7.86 -0.38 -13.42
CA ARG A 45 -8.15 -1.52 -12.52
C ARG A 45 -6.88 -2.07 -11.89
N ALA A 46 -5.78 -2.16 -12.64
CA ALA A 46 -4.50 -2.63 -12.13
C ALA A 46 -3.95 -1.70 -11.04
N ASP A 47 -4.01 -0.38 -11.25
CA ASP A 47 -3.60 0.62 -10.26
C ASP A 47 -4.48 0.55 -9.00
N CYS A 48 -5.79 0.42 -9.17
CA CYS A 48 -6.72 0.20 -8.07
C CYS A 48 -6.38 -1.07 -7.28
N THR A 49 -6.15 -2.19 -7.99
CA THR A 49 -5.78 -3.48 -7.36
C THR A 49 -4.48 -3.35 -6.57
N LYS A 50 -3.46 -2.72 -7.13
CA LYS A 50 -2.18 -2.47 -6.44
C LYS A 50 -2.38 -1.68 -5.16
N ASN A 51 -3.09 -0.55 -5.23
CA ASN A 51 -3.28 0.34 -4.09
C ASN A 51 -4.06 -0.35 -2.95
N TRP A 52 -5.12 -1.08 -3.27
CA TRP A 52 -5.87 -1.83 -2.27
C TRP A 52 -5.10 -3.02 -1.71
N THR A 53 -4.37 -3.74 -2.54
CA THR A 53 -3.52 -4.85 -2.09
C THR A 53 -2.47 -4.36 -1.10
N GLU A 54 -1.84 -3.22 -1.36
CA GLU A 54 -0.86 -2.63 -0.45
C GLU A 54 -1.48 -2.23 0.89
N LYS A 55 -2.64 -1.57 0.88
CA LYS A 55 -3.36 -1.21 2.11
C LYS A 55 -3.80 -2.44 2.91
N ILE A 56 -4.38 -3.45 2.23
CA ILE A 56 -4.80 -4.70 2.86
C ILE A 56 -3.59 -5.43 3.44
N TYR A 57 -2.50 -5.54 2.70
CA TYR A 57 -1.27 -6.18 3.14
C TYR A 57 -0.76 -5.53 4.44
N ARG A 58 -0.54 -4.21 4.43
CA ARG A 58 -0.05 -3.46 5.60
C ARG A 58 -0.98 -3.59 6.81
N GLN A 59 -2.29 -3.46 6.61
CA GLN A 59 -3.23 -3.57 7.72
C GLN A 59 -3.30 -5.00 8.27
N THR A 60 -3.16 -6.03 7.42
CA THR A 60 -3.11 -7.41 7.88
C THR A 60 -1.85 -7.69 8.69
N GLU A 61 -0.69 -7.16 8.30
CA GLU A 61 0.53 -7.24 9.11
C GLU A 61 0.32 -6.67 10.52
N VAL A 62 -0.35 -5.52 10.63
CA VAL A 62 -0.67 -4.91 11.94
C VAL A 62 -1.62 -5.78 12.76
N VAL A 63 -2.63 -6.40 12.14
CA VAL A 63 -3.58 -7.30 12.82
C VAL A 63 -2.88 -8.56 13.33
N LEU A 64 -2.00 -9.15 12.52
CA LEU A 64 -1.28 -10.38 12.89
C LEU A 64 -0.16 -10.12 13.90
N GLN A 65 0.52 -8.98 13.82
CA GLN A 65 1.57 -8.56 14.75
C GLN A 65 1.35 -7.10 15.14
N PRO A 66 0.61 -6.82 16.21
CA PRO A 66 0.32 -5.45 16.65
C PRO A 66 1.56 -4.67 17.09
N ASN A 67 2.58 -5.35 17.61
CA ASN A 67 3.80 -4.71 18.09
C ASN A 67 4.70 -4.26 16.93
N PRO A 68 4.91 -2.94 16.72
CA PRO A 68 5.74 -2.43 15.63
C PRO A 68 7.19 -2.90 15.70
N GLY A 69 7.76 -2.96 16.93
CA GLY A 69 9.14 -3.42 17.15
C GLY A 69 9.33 -4.87 16.70
N ALA A 70 8.36 -5.74 17.02
CA ALA A 70 8.39 -7.13 16.59
C ALA A 70 8.28 -7.27 15.06
N ARG A 71 7.46 -6.44 14.38
CA ARG A 71 7.40 -6.43 12.90
C ARG A 71 8.73 -6.04 12.27
N ILE A 72 9.40 -5.03 12.81
CA ILE A 72 10.74 -4.62 12.33
C ILE A 72 11.75 -5.74 12.56
N GLU A 73 11.73 -6.38 13.71
CA GLU A 73 12.62 -7.49 14.03
C GLU A 73 12.40 -8.68 13.07
N GLU A 74 11.14 -9.08 12.83
CA GLU A 74 10.78 -10.12 11.87
C GLU A 74 11.26 -9.80 10.45
N PHE A 75 11.07 -8.55 10.02
CA PHE A 75 11.57 -8.06 8.73
C PHE A 75 13.11 -8.14 8.62
N LEU A 76 13.83 -7.78 9.69
CA LEU A 76 15.30 -7.89 9.71
C LEU A 76 15.77 -9.34 9.66
N TYR A 77 15.13 -10.25 10.41
CA TYR A 77 15.42 -11.68 10.31
C TYR A 77 15.21 -12.22 8.88
N GLU A 78 14.12 -11.82 8.26
CA GLU A 78 13.82 -12.21 6.87
C GLU A 78 14.88 -11.69 5.88
N LYS A 79 15.28 -10.42 6.00
CA LYS A 79 16.33 -9.82 5.13
C LYS A 79 17.70 -10.45 5.32
N LEU A 80 17.97 -11.00 6.52
CA LEU A 80 19.22 -11.70 6.84
C LEU A 80 19.14 -13.20 6.55
N ASP A 81 18.05 -13.67 5.96
CA ASP A 81 17.76 -15.10 5.73
C ASP A 81 17.90 -15.96 6.99
N ARG A 82 17.46 -15.37 8.12
CA ARG A 82 17.49 -16.05 9.42
C ARG A 82 16.07 -16.38 9.86
N LYS A 83 15.93 -17.55 10.51
CA LYS A 83 14.64 -17.93 11.11
C LYS A 83 14.36 -17.09 12.34
N VAL A 84 13.15 -16.56 12.44
CA VAL A 84 12.66 -15.93 13.66
C VAL A 84 12.60 -16.96 14.78
N PRO A 85 13.17 -16.70 15.97
CA PRO A 85 13.08 -17.66 17.08
C PRO A 85 11.63 -17.87 17.47
N PRO A 86 11.19 -19.13 17.70
CA PRO A 86 9.83 -19.41 18.13
C PRO A 86 9.60 -18.79 19.52
N ARG A 87 8.65 -17.88 19.61
CA ARG A 87 8.22 -17.28 20.88
C ARG A 87 6.88 -17.87 21.29
N PRO A 88 6.71 -18.27 22.57
CA PRO A 88 5.42 -18.67 23.05
C PRO A 88 4.43 -17.49 23.02
N THR A 89 3.16 -17.75 22.71
CA THR A 89 2.12 -16.73 22.80
C THR A 89 1.82 -16.35 24.23
N ASN A 90 1.22 -15.18 24.45
CA ASN A 90 0.79 -14.76 25.79
C ASN A 90 -0.19 -15.77 26.41
N GLY A 91 -1.03 -16.44 25.60
CA GLY A 91 -1.92 -17.51 26.04
C GLY A 91 -1.15 -18.75 26.54
N GLU A 92 -0.08 -19.15 25.85
CA GLU A 92 0.77 -20.26 26.29
C GLU A 92 1.50 -19.93 27.61
N ILE A 93 2.02 -18.71 27.76
CA ILE A 93 2.67 -18.24 28.98
C ILE A 93 1.69 -18.21 30.16
N LEU A 94 0.48 -17.65 29.95
CA LEU A 94 -0.56 -17.62 30.97
C LEU A 94 -0.95 -19.04 31.40
N GLY A 95 -1.17 -19.94 30.44
CA GLY A 95 -1.47 -21.33 30.73
C GLY A 95 -0.35 -22.03 31.51
N GLN A 96 0.90 -21.70 31.23
CA GLN A 96 2.04 -22.23 31.97
C GLN A 96 2.04 -21.76 33.46
N PHE A 97 1.83 -20.46 33.71
CA PHE A 97 1.74 -19.96 35.08
C PHE A 97 0.54 -20.57 35.85
N MET A 98 -0.59 -20.80 35.20
CA MET A 98 -1.71 -21.49 35.84
C MET A 98 -1.35 -22.92 36.26
N LEU A 99 -0.61 -23.66 35.44
CA LEU A 99 -0.15 -25.01 35.76
C LEU A 99 0.90 -25.02 36.85
N GLU A 100 1.77 -24.03 36.91
CA GLU A 100 2.74 -23.87 37.98
C GLU A 100 2.05 -23.55 39.31
N ALA A 101 1.12 -22.58 39.33
CA ALA A 101 0.33 -22.27 40.50
C ALA A 101 -0.48 -23.50 40.99
N ALA A 102 -1.03 -24.30 40.09
CA ALA A 102 -1.75 -25.52 40.46
C ALA A 102 -0.89 -26.54 41.19
N LYS A 103 0.42 -26.60 40.90
CA LYS A 103 1.36 -27.46 41.64
C LYS A 103 1.58 -26.96 43.07
N GLU A 104 1.71 -25.65 43.26
CA GLU A 104 1.89 -25.04 44.57
C GLU A 104 0.64 -25.19 45.47
N PHE A 105 -0.55 -24.96 44.92
CA PHE A 105 -1.81 -25.14 45.63
C PHE A 105 -2.22 -26.60 45.86
N GLY A 106 -1.55 -27.53 45.20
CA GLY A 106 -1.85 -28.96 45.21
C GLY A 106 -2.91 -29.36 44.21
N SER A 107 -2.57 -30.28 43.31
CA SER A 107 -3.42 -30.75 42.24
C SER A 107 -4.73 -31.43 42.68
N GLY A 108 -4.78 -31.92 43.93
CA GLY A 108 -5.97 -32.54 44.53
C GLY A 108 -6.97 -31.55 45.11
N THR A 109 -6.59 -30.27 45.26
CA THR A 109 -7.51 -29.24 45.74
C THR A 109 -8.50 -28.81 44.61
N PRO A 110 -9.73 -28.39 44.95
CA PRO A 110 -10.70 -27.91 43.96
C PRO A 110 -10.09 -26.76 43.12
N TYR A 111 -9.38 -25.84 43.74
CA TYR A 111 -8.72 -24.72 43.07
C TYR A 111 -7.58 -25.19 42.15
N GLY A 112 -6.66 -26.03 42.66
CA GLY A 112 -5.55 -26.58 41.84
C GLY A 112 -6.05 -27.40 40.67
N SER A 113 -7.10 -28.25 40.84
CA SER A 113 -7.66 -29.01 39.74
C SER A 113 -8.33 -28.12 38.67
N THR A 114 -8.90 -26.99 39.08
CA THR A 114 -9.48 -26.01 38.18
C THR A 114 -8.39 -25.29 37.39
N LEU A 115 -7.32 -24.85 38.05
CA LEU A 115 -6.17 -24.22 37.39
C LEU A 115 -5.52 -25.13 36.36
N ILE A 116 -5.42 -26.44 36.60
CA ILE A 116 -4.90 -27.39 35.63
C ILE A 116 -5.77 -27.39 34.38
N LYS A 117 -7.10 -27.52 34.53
CA LYS A 117 -8.03 -27.57 33.37
C LYS A 117 -8.03 -26.30 32.55
N VAL A 118 -8.06 -25.12 33.23
CA VAL A 118 -8.04 -23.83 32.57
C VAL A 118 -6.68 -23.56 31.93
N GLY A 119 -5.59 -23.88 32.64
CA GLY A 119 -4.23 -23.74 32.12
C GLY A 119 -3.96 -24.56 30.86
N ASP A 120 -4.39 -25.84 30.85
CA ASP A 120 -4.28 -26.69 29.66
C ASP A 120 -5.12 -26.15 28.49
N CYS A 121 -6.34 -25.66 28.75
CA CYS A 121 -7.16 -25.04 27.74
C CYS A 121 -6.51 -23.77 27.17
N GLN A 122 -5.93 -22.94 28.05
CA GLN A 122 -5.24 -21.71 27.65
C GLN A 122 -3.99 -21.99 26.82
N ARG A 123 -3.21 -23.02 27.14
CA ARG A 123 -2.07 -23.46 26.32
C ARG A 123 -2.49 -23.93 24.93
N ARG A 124 -3.58 -24.71 24.85
CA ARG A 124 -4.12 -25.14 23.54
C ARG A 124 -4.58 -23.95 22.70
N LEU A 125 -5.25 -22.99 23.33
CA LEU A 125 -5.69 -21.77 22.67
C LEU A 125 -4.50 -20.95 22.13
N GLY A 126 -3.46 -20.76 22.95
CA GLY A 126 -2.23 -20.07 22.53
C GLY A 126 -1.48 -20.81 21.41
N GLY A 127 -1.46 -22.16 21.46
CA GLY A 127 -0.92 -22.97 20.35
C GLY A 127 -1.67 -22.78 19.05
N ALA A 128 -3.02 -22.79 19.11
CA ALA A 128 -3.86 -22.55 17.93
C ALA A 128 -3.71 -21.12 17.38
N GLU A 129 -3.52 -20.13 18.26
CA GLU A 129 -3.22 -18.75 17.88
C GLU A 129 -1.90 -18.68 17.09
N ARG A 130 -0.85 -19.32 17.58
CA ARG A 130 0.44 -19.37 16.88
C ARG A 130 0.33 -20.03 15.52
N GLU A 131 -0.37 -21.15 15.41
CA GLU A 131 -0.63 -21.84 14.14
C GLU A 131 -1.40 -20.93 13.16
N PHE A 132 -2.43 -20.22 13.64
CA PHE A 132 -3.18 -19.26 12.85
C PHE A 132 -2.29 -18.14 12.31
N LEU A 133 -1.46 -17.52 13.16
CA LEU A 133 -0.55 -16.46 12.74
C LEU A 133 0.43 -16.94 11.67
N GLN A 134 1.03 -18.12 11.88
CA GLN A 134 1.96 -18.72 10.93
C GLN A 134 1.29 -19.04 9.59
N THR A 135 0.12 -19.68 9.63
CA THR A 135 -0.61 -20.08 8.42
C THR A 135 -1.11 -18.86 7.66
N SER A 136 -1.60 -17.82 8.35
CA SER A 136 -2.03 -16.56 7.73
C SER A 136 -0.86 -15.83 7.08
N SER A 137 0.31 -15.82 7.69
CA SER A 137 1.52 -15.25 7.09
C SER A 137 1.88 -15.98 5.77
N ILE A 138 1.91 -17.31 5.78
CA ILE A 138 2.32 -18.10 4.62
C ILE A 138 1.26 -18.08 3.51
N SER A 139 -0.01 -18.27 3.85
CA SER A 139 -1.08 -18.45 2.86
C SER A 139 -1.67 -17.15 2.34
N PHE A 140 -1.52 -16.05 3.06
CA PHE A 140 -2.12 -14.76 2.69
C PHE A 140 -1.10 -13.64 2.50
N LEU A 141 -0.25 -13.34 3.51
CA LEU A 141 0.70 -12.24 3.40
C LEU A 141 1.76 -12.47 2.34
N ILE A 142 2.40 -13.64 2.32
CA ILE A 142 3.45 -13.94 1.33
C ILE A 142 2.93 -13.83 -0.11
N PRO A 143 1.78 -14.40 -0.50
CA PRO A 143 1.23 -14.19 -1.84
C PRO A 143 0.95 -12.73 -2.22
N LEU A 144 0.44 -11.91 -1.27
CA LEU A 144 0.21 -10.49 -1.52
C LEU A 144 1.53 -9.73 -1.71
N ARG A 145 2.54 -10.04 -0.90
CA ARG A 145 3.89 -9.49 -1.04
C ARG A 145 4.52 -9.87 -2.39
N ASN A 146 4.42 -11.14 -2.79
CA ASN A 146 4.93 -11.60 -4.08
C ASN A 146 4.28 -10.86 -5.25
N PHE A 147 2.98 -10.56 -5.16
CA PHE A 147 2.35 -9.70 -6.14
C PHE A 147 2.94 -8.29 -6.14
N LEU A 148 3.08 -7.65 -4.99
CA LEU A 148 3.57 -6.27 -4.90
C LEU A 148 5.04 -6.13 -5.31
N GLU A 149 5.90 -7.05 -4.89
CA GLU A 149 7.34 -7.00 -5.11
C GLU A 149 7.79 -7.67 -6.42
N GLY A 150 7.00 -8.64 -6.93
CA GLY A 150 7.29 -9.41 -8.14
C GLY A 150 6.44 -8.98 -9.33
N ASP A 151 5.18 -9.42 -9.33
CA ASP A 151 4.27 -9.23 -10.47
C ASP A 151 4.07 -7.74 -10.80
N TRP A 152 3.78 -6.92 -9.78
CA TRP A 152 3.60 -5.48 -9.97
C TRP A 152 4.85 -4.78 -10.48
N ARG A 153 6.04 -5.18 -10.02
CA ARG A 153 7.30 -4.62 -10.53
C ARG A 153 7.48 -4.93 -12.02
N THR A 154 7.14 -6.14 -12.44
CA THR A 154 7.16 -6.53 -13.85
C THR A 154 6.15 -5.73 -14.66
N ILE A 155 4.90 -5.64 -14.21
CA ILE A 155 3.85 -4.85 -14.85
C ILE A 155 4.28 -3.38 -14.99
N SER A 156 4.83 -2.79 -13.94
CA SER A 156 5.30 -1.40 -13.95
C SER A 156 6.42 -1.16 -14.96
N ARG A 157 7.32 -2.13 -15.10
CA ARG A 157 8.40 -2.07 -16.10
C ARG A 157 7.85 -2.15 -17.53
N GLU A 158 6.92 -3.09 -17.79
CA GLU A 158 6.34 -3.24 -19.11
C GLU A 158 5.43 -2.06 -19.49
N ARG A 159 4.70 -1.46 -18.53
CA ARG A 159 3.96 -0.20 -18.74
C ARG A 159 4.89 0.95 -19.11
N LYS A 160 6.02 1.09 -18.43
CA LYS A 160 7.02 2.11 -18.77
C LYS A 160 7.63 1.87 -20.15
N LEU A 161 7.84 0.61 -20.52
CA LEU A 161 8.34 0.27 -21.85
C LEU A 161 7.29 0.59 -22.93
N LEU A 162 6.01 0.28 -22.68
CA LEU A 162 4.90 0.64 -23.56
C LEU A 162 4.84 2.17 -23.77
N GLU A 163 4.95 2.96 -22.73
CA GLU A 163 4.97 4.42 -22.83
C GLU A 163 6.15 4.91 -23.68
N ASN A 164 7.33 4.32 -23.50
CA ASN A 164 8.47 4.63 -24.34
C ASN A 164 8.25 4.27 -25.82
N ARG A 165 7.63 3.11 -26.12
CA ARG A 165 7.31 2.70 -27.50
C ARG A 165 6.24 3.59 -28.11
N ARG A 166 5.28 4.05 -27.32
CA ARG A 166 4.29 5.04 -27.77
C ARG A 166 4.96 6.36 -28.17
N LEU A 167 5.85 6.88 -27.34
CA LEU A 167 6.60 8.11 -27.66
C LEU A 167 7.47 7.95 -28.90
N ASP A 168 8.11 6.79 -29.10
CA ASP A 168 8.90 6.50 -30.31
C ASP A 168 8.00 6.50 -31.55
N LEU A 169 6.83 5.87 -31.45
CA LEU A 169 5.84 5.84 -32.54
C LEU A 169 5.34 7.24 -32.91
N ASP A 170 4.99 8.05 -31.90
CA ASP A 170 4.47 9.40 -32.12
C ASP A 170 5.55 10.34 -32.70
N ALA A 171 6.81 10.19 -32.26
CA ALA A 171 7.95 10.87 -32.86
C ALA A 171 8.16 10.47 -34.34
N CYS A 172 8.01 9.18 -34.69
CA CYS A 172 8.08 8.73 -36.08
C CYS A 172 6.91 9.29 -36.92
N LYS A 173 5.69 9.30 -36.38
CA LYS A 173 4.52 9.94 -37.04
C LYS A 173 4.76 11.41 -37.34
N ALA A 174 5.30 12.16 -36.37
CA ALA A 174 5.64 13.57 -36.53
C ALA A 174 6.73 13.77 -37.60
N ARG A 175 7.74 12.88 -37.66
CA ARG A 175 8.79 12.92 -38.66
C ARG A 175 8.25 12.68 -40.08
N VAL A 176 7.41 11.68 -40.27
CA VAL A 176 6.76 11.41 -41.58
C VAL A 176 5.89 12.58 -41.98
N LYS A 177 5.10 13.16 -41.07
CA LYS A 177 4.28 14.36 -41.36
C LYS A 177 5.15 15.55 -41.80
N LYS A 178 6.29 15.75 -41.16
CA LYS A 178 7.25 16.79 -41.55
C LYS A 178 7.91 16.52 -42.90
N ALA A 179 8.31 15.28 -43.18
CA ALA A 179 8.88 14.89 -44.48
C ALA A 179 7.89 15.09 -45.63
N LYS A 180 6.63 14.64 -45.47
CA LYS A 180 5.56 14.88 -46.46
C LYS A 180 5.28 16.37 -46.68
N ALA A 181 5.29 17.18 -45.62
CA ALA A 181 5.12 18.63 -45.76
C ALA A 181 6.29 19.31 -46.49
N ALA A 182 7.52 18.78 -46.31
CA ALA A 182 8.70 19.28 -47.03
C ALA A 182 8.65 18.89 -48.52
N GLU A 183 8.26 17.65 -48.84
CA GLU A 183 8.07 17.18 -50.20
C GLU A 183 7.02 18.02 -50.96
N THR A 184 5.83 18.23 -50.34
CA THR A 184 4.77 19.05 -50.95
C THR A 184 5.18 20.48 -51.16
N LYS A 185 5.97 21.08 -50.25
CA LYS A 185 6.53 22.43 -50.43
C LYS A 185 7.54 22.46 -51.57
N ALA A 186 8.40 21.45 -51.68
CA ALA A 186 9.37 21.34 -52.78
C ALA A 186 8.69 21.16 -54.13
N ALA A 187 7.59 20.41 -54.20
CA ALA A 187 6.79 20.23 -55.39
C ALA A 187 5.96 21.49 -55.82
N ALA A 188 5.60 22.33 -54.82
CA ALA A 188 4.83 23.55 -55.02
C ALA A 188 5.64 24.78 -55.44
N VAL A 189 7.01 24.67 -55.55
CA VAL A 189 7.81 25.76 -56.11
C VAL A 189 7.46 25.87 -57.61
N PRO A 190 6.86 27.00 -58.08
CA PRO A 190 6.48 27.13 -59.48
C PRO A 190 7.73 27.04 -60.33
N ASP A 191 7.66 26.19 -61.36
CA ASP A 191 8.66 26.06 -62.41
C ASP A 191 8.68 27.41 -63.20
N PHE A 192 9.52 28.36 -62.71
CA PHE A 192 9.79 29.55 -63.45
C PHE A 192 10.66 29.13 -64.67
N GLN A 193 9.99 28.82 -65.75
CA GLN A 193 10.62 28.75 -67.07
C GLN A 193 11.35 30.04 -67.34
N GLU A 194 12.64 30.07 -67.06
CA GLU A 194 13.58 30.84 -67.84
C GLU A 194 15.04 30.34 -67.64
N THR A 195 15.49 29.65 -68.71
CA THR A 195 16.85 29.67 -69.25
C THR A 195 18.02 29.53 -68.30
N ARG A 196 18.21 28.31 -67.71
CA ARG A 196 19.60 27.81 -67.43
C ARG A 196 19.61 26.28 -67.26
N PRO A 197 20.35 25.52 -68.10
CA PRO A 197 20.36 24.04 -68.02
C PRO A 197 21.04 23.44 -66.80
N ARG A 198 21.66 24.27 -65.93
CA ARG A 198 22.32 23.78 -64.68
C ARG A 198 21.38 23.53 -63.51
N ASN A 199 20.20 24.10 -63.49
CA ASN A 199 19.29 23.97 -62.37
C ASN A 199 18.40 22.71 -62.40
N TYR A 200 18.22 22.07 -63.54
CA TYR A 200 17.43 20.84 -63.69
C TYR A 200 18.06 19.63 -63.00
N VAL A 201 19.36 19.51 -63.01
CA VAL A 201 20.08 18.40 -62.32
C VAL A 201 20.01 18.56 -60.82
N LEU A 202 20.06 19.79 -60.30
CA LEU A 202 19.95 20.09 -58.87
C LEU A 202 18.53 19.85 -58.30
N SER A 203 17.49 20.18 -59.07
CA SER A 203 16.09 19.93 -58.65
C SER A 203 15.72 18.44 -58.67
N ALA A 204 16.15 17.71 -59.70
CA ALA A 204 15.92 16.25 -59.80
C ALA A 204 16.70 15.47 -58.69
N SER A 205 17.94 15.91 -58.39
CA SER A 205 18.69 15.31 -57.26
C SER A 205 18.12 15.68 -55.89
N ALA A 206 17.54 16.86 -55.73
CA ALA A 206 16.87 17.27 -54.52
C ALA A 206 15.59 16.47 -54.26
N SER A 207 14.74 16.26 -55.33
CA SER A 207 13.52 15.45 -55.21
C SER A 207 13.83 13.99 -54.90
N ALA A 208 14.88 13.42 -55.48
CA ALA A 208 15.32 12.06 -55.16
C ALA A 208 15.78 11.92 -53.69
N LEU A 209 16.47 12.91 -53.15
CA LEU A 209 16.88 12.93 -51.72
C LEU A 209 15.66 13.03 -50.78
N TRP A 210 14.66 13.82 -51.14
CA TRP A 210 13.44 13.92 -50.33
C TRP A 210 12.61 12.62 -50.33
N ASN A 211 12.55 11.92 -51.46
CA ASN A 211 11.89 10.64 -51.58
C ASN A 211 12.60 9.58 -50.74
N GLU A 212 13.92 9.53 -50.79
CA GLU A 212 14.71 8.60 -49.94
C GLU A 212 14.53 8.88 -48.45
N GLU A 213 14.50 10.15 -48.04
CA GLU A 213 14.25 10.53 -46.65
C GLU A 213 12.83 10.16 -46.18
N LEU A 214 11.82 10.33 -47.08
CA LEU A 214 10.43 9.91 -46.82
C LEU A 214 10.31 8.40 -46.69
N ASP A 215 10.89 7.63 -47.61
CA ASP A 215 10.86 6.17 -47.59
C ASP A 215 11.51 5.62 -46.30
N LYS A 216 12.61 6.24 -45.89
CA LYS A 216 13.28 5.92 -44.60
C LYS A 216 12.39 6.23 -43.41
N ALA A 217 11.77 7.42 -43.37
CA ALA A 217 10.88 7.80 -42.27
C ALA A 217 9.65 6.88 -42.19
N GLU A 218 9.08 6.47 -43.34
CA GLU A 218 7.96 5.52 -43.38
C GLU A 218 8.39 4.11 -42.95
N HIS A 219 9.61 3.68 -43.29
CA HIS A 219 10.13 2.41 -42.79
C HIS A 219 10.30 2.43 -41.27
N GLU A 220 10.89 3.50 -40.73
CA GLU A 220 11.05 3.69 -39.28
C GLU A 220 9.67 3.71 -38.58
N LEU A 221 8.66 4.35 -39.16
CA LEU A 221 7.29 4.34 -38.63
C LEU A 221 6.70 2.94 -38.59
N ARG A 222 6.84 2.13 -39.64
CA ARG A 222 6.37 0.73 -39.64
C ARG A 222 7.01 -0.12 -38.55
N VAL A 223 8.31 0.05 -38.36
CA VAL A 223 9.05 -0.64 -37.29
C VAL A 223 8.54 -0.21 -35.90
N ALA A 224 8.40 1.10 -35.68
CA ALA A 224 7.92 1.66 -34.41
C ALA A 224 6.48 1.20 -34.10
N GLN A 225 5.61 1.14 -35.13
CA GLN A 225 4.25 0.62 -34.98
C GLN A 225 4.24 -0.85 -34.53
N THR A 226 5.03 -1.70 -35.20
CA THR A 226 5.12 -3.12 -34.85
C THR A 226 5.63 -3.35 -33.42
N GLU A 227 6.64 -2.56 -33.00
CA GLU A 227 7.18 -2.62 -31.65
C GLU A 227 6.19 -2.13 -30.59
N PHE A 228 5.41 -1.09 -30.91
CA PHE A 228 4.35 -0.59 -30.03
C PHE A 228 3.22 -1.63 -29.89
N ASP A 229 2.73 -2.18 -30.99
CA ASP A 229 1.64 -3.17 -30.98
C ASP A 229 2.03 -4.43 -30.19
N ARG A 230 3.26 -4.91 -30.41
CA ARG A 230 3.81 -6.04 -29.64
C ARG A 230 3.87 -5.74 -28.14
N GLN A 231 4.35 -4.56 -27.78
CA GLN A 231 4.47 -4.18 -26.37
C GLN A 231 3.11 -3.96 -25.73
N ALA A 232 2.14 -3.41 -26.47
CA ALA A 232 0.76 -3.27 -26.03
C ALA A 232 0.14 -4.64 -25.71
N GLU A 233 0.34 -5.62 -26.57
CA GLU A 233 -0.19 -6.98 -26.35
C GLU A 233 0.44 -7.64 -25.12
N VAL A 234 1.77 -7.56 -24.95
CA VAL A 234 2.46 -8.08 -23.77
C VAL A 234 1.92 -7.43 -22.48
N THR A 235 1.76 -6.12 -22.51
CA THR A 235 1.27 -5.38 -21.34
C THR A 235 -0.18 -5.73 -21.04
N ARG A 236 -1.04 -5.86 -22.06
CA ARG A 236 -2.45 -6.25 -21.93
C ARG A 236 -2.59 -7.62 -21.25
N LEU A 237 -1.86 -8.63 -21.72
CA LEU A 237 -1.88 -9.97 -21.15
C LEU A 237 -1.48 -10.00 -19.68
N LEU A 238 -0.47 -9.20 -19.29
CA LEU A 238 -0.06 -9.07 -17.89
C LEU A 238 -1.16 -8.42 -17.03
N LEU A 239 -1.84 -7.40 -17.55
CA LEU A 239 -2.93 -6.71 -16.84
C LEU A 239 -4.17 -7.61 -16.68
N GLU A 240 -4.54 -8.36 -17.71
CA GLU A 240 -5.64 -9.33 -17.67
C GLU A 240 -5.36 -10.46 -16.65
N GLY A 241 -4.10 -10.89 -16.55
CA GLY A 241 -3.66 -11.90 -15.61
C GLY A 241 -3.83 -11.54 -14.14
N ILE A 242 -3.91 -10.25 -13.79
CA ILE A 242 -4.09 -9.79 -12.39
C ILE A 242 -5.38 -10.34 -11.79
N SER A 243 -6.49 -10.27 -12.52
CA SER A 243 -7.82 -10.61 -12.00
C SER A 243 -7.93 -12.09 -11.60
N SER A 244 -7.35 -13.00 -12.39
CA SER A 244 -7.43 -14.44 -12.13
C SER A 244 -6.62 -14.88 -10.92
N THR A 245 -5.47 -14.25 -10.69
CA THR A 245 -4.57 -14.61 -9.58
C THR A 245 -5.00 -14.03 -8.23
N HIS A 246 -5.66 -12.86 -8.21
CA HIS A 246 -6.09 -12.20 -6.97
C HIS A 246 -7.31 -12.86 -6.32
N VAL A 247 -8.33 -13.19 -7.11
CA VAL A 247 -9.59 -13.76 -6.60
C VAL A 247 -9.35 -15.08 -5.87
N SER A 248 -8.54 -15.97 -6.44
CA SER A 248 -8.20 -17.26 -5.83
C SER A 248 -7.51 -17.13 -4.45
N ARG A 249 -6.68 -16.10 -4.27
CA ARG A 249 -5.94 -15.86 -3.01
C ARG A 249 -6.84 -15.40 -1.87
N PHE A 250 -7.85 -14.56 -2.15
CA PHE A 250 -8.80 -14.08 -1.14
C PHE A 250 -9.75 -15.16 -0.61
N TYR A 251 -10.21 -16.06 -1.47
CA TYR A 251 -11.09 -17.16 -1.05
C TYR A 251 -10.41 -18.13 -0.07
N MET A 252 -9.13 -18.44 -0.28
CA MET A 252 -8.37 -19.31 0.62
C MET A 252 -8.24 -18.72 2.03
N HIS A 253 -8.05 -17.42 2.15
CA HIS A 253 -7.93 -16.75 3.45
C HIS A 253 -9.26 -16.67 4.20
N ALA A 254 -10.37 -16.39 3.52
CA ALA A 254 -11.68 -16.31 4.15
C ALA A 254 -12.08 -17.66 4.76
N ALA A 255 -11.80 -18.78 4.08
CA ALA A 255 -12.05 -20.11 4.60
C ALA A 255 -11.19 -20.42 5.85
N LEU A 256 -9.93 -20.01 5.85
CA LEU A 256 -9.00 -20.24 6.95
C LEU A 256 -9.37 -19.43 8.20
N THR A 257 -9.69 -18.14 8.05
CA THR A 257 -10.12 -17.28 9.16
C THR A 257 -11.43 -17.76 9.80
N HIS A 258 -12.34 -18.27 8.99
CA HIS A 258 -13.61 -18.82 9.51
C HIS A 258 -13.38 -20.08 10.37
N ALA A 259 -12.51 -20.99 9.95
CA ALA A 259 -12.18 -22.22 10.68
C ALA A 259 -11.50 -21.93 12.04
N THR A 260 -10.58 -20.95 12.08
CA THR A 260 -9.88 -20.59 13.34
C THR A 260 -10.75 -19.81 14.31
N HIS A 261 -11.65 -18.96 13.83
CA HIS A 261 -12.62 -18.26 14.68
C HIS A 261 -13.62 -19.23 15.33
N LEU A 262 -14.03 -20.24 14.59
CA LEU A 262 -14.89 -21.30 15.11
C LEU A 262 -14.20 -22.11 16.21
N SER A 263 -12.94 -22.48 16.03
CA SER A 263 -12.12 -23.18 17.04
C SER A 263 -11.96 -22.35 18.32
N ARG A 264 -11.71 -21.04 18.20
CA ARG A 264 -11.59 -20.12 19.33
C ARG A 264 -12.90 -19.96 20.10
N SER A 265 -14.03 -19.84 19.41
CA SER A 265 -15.37 -19.75 20.02
C SER A 265 -15.77 -21.04 20.74
N VAL A 266 -15.44 -22.20 20.18
CA VAL A 266 -15.68 -23.51 20.81
C VAL A 266 -14.86 -23.68 22.09
N CYS A 267 -13.57 -23.28 22.08
CA CYS A 267 -12.74 -23.30 23.30
C CYS A 267 -13.27 -22.37 24.40
N LEU A 268 -13.69 -21.16 24.06
CA LEU A 268 -14.27 -20.22 25.03
C LEU A 268 -15.60 -20.74 25.60
N ALA A 269 -16.47 -21.33 24.78
CA ALA A 269 -17.71 -21.95 25.22
C ALA A 269 -17.47 -23.14 26.13
N LEU A 270 -16.48 -23.97 25.85
CA LEU A 270 -16.06 -25.09 26.71
C LEU A 270 -15.52 -24.61 28.07
N ILE A 271 -14.72 -23.54 28.12
CA ILE A 271 -14.25 -22.92 29.36
C ILE A 271 -15.43 -22.42 30.18
N SER A 272 -16.38 -21.75 29.56
CA SER A 272 -17.59 -21.25 30.21
C SER A 272 -18.46 -22.38 30.77
N LEU A 273 -18.68 -23.45 30.00
CA LEU A 273 -19.45 -24.62 30.42
C LEU A 273 -18.77 -25.41 31.55
N LEU A 274 -17.43 -25.50 31.53
CA LEU A 274 -16.69 -26.16 32.60
C LEU A 274 -16.64 -25.33 33.88
N SER A 275 -16.73 -24.02 33.79
CA SER A 275 -16.82 -23.11 34.95
C SER A 275 -18.22 -23.19 35.61
N PHE A 276 -19.29 -23.39 34.84
CA PHE A 276 -20.64 -23.45 35.35
C PHE A 276 -21.06 -24.83 35.92
N ARG A 277 -20.36 -25.92 35.62
CA ARG A 277 -20.74 -27.28 36.04
C ARG A 277 -20.21 -27.73 37.39
N ARG A 278 -19.57 -26.87 38.20
CA ARG A 278 -19.07 -27.24 39.52
C ARG A 278 -19.18 -26.14 40.55
N CYS A 279 -20.42 -25.83 40.95
CA CYS A 279 -20.72 -25.64 42.34
C CYS A 279 -21.36 -26.95 42.85
N PRO A 280 -20.68 -27.79 43.57
CA PRO A 280 -21.39 -28.76 44.41
C PRO A 280 -21.93 -27.99 45.62
N ASP A 281 -23.23 -28.04 45.80
CA ASP A 281 -23.87 -27.83 47.09
C ASP A 281 -23.08 -28.64 48.16
N SER A 282 -22.36 -27.97 49.04
CA SER A 282 -22.11 -28.35 50.41
C SER A 282 -21.10 -27.40 51.03
N LEU A 283 -21.56 -26.34 51.57
CA LEU A 283 -21.03 -25.73 52.78
C LEU A 283 -22.20 -25.47 53.68
N ASP A 284 -22.53 -26.51 54.47
CA ASP A 284 -23.18 -26.36 55.73
C ASP A 284 -22.27 -25.48 56.60
N VAL A 285 -22.58 -24.23 56.72
CA VAL A 285 -22.12 -23.36 57.82
C VAL A 285 -23.38 -22.93 58.55
N ASN A 286 -23.61 -23.62 59.63
CA ASN A 286 -24.49 -23.26 60.74
C ASN A 286 -24.22 -21.82 61.16
N CYS A 287 -25.07 -20.88 60.83
CA CYS A 287 -25.18 -19.60 61.53
C CYS A 287 -26.64 -19.35 61.86
N HIS A 288 -26.89 -19.37 63.16
CA HIS A 288 -28.17 -19.05 63.81
C HIS A 288 -28.73 -17.69 63.33
N PRO A 289 -30.08 -17.57 63.29
CA PRO A 289 -30.75 -16.37 62.86
C PRO A 289 -30.83 -15.34 63.98
N ALA A 290 -30.41 -14.13 63.71
CA ALA A 290 -30.76 -12.94 64.49
C ALA A 290 -31.75 -12.12 63.70
N SER A 291 -32.95 -12.16 64.21
CA SER A 291 -34.09 -11.20 64.16
C SER A 291 -34.03 -10.01 63.20
N SER A 292 -35.11 -9.95 62.37
CA SER A 292 -35.67 -8.79 61.68
C SER A 292 -36.02 -7.62 62.65
N PRO A 293 -36.14 -6.40 62.14
CA PRO A 293 -37.48 -5.94 61.73
C PRO A 293 -37.51 -5.04 60.42
N THR A 294 -38.57 -5.31 59.70
CA THR A 294 -39.50 -4.41 58.95
C THR A 294 -39.08 -2.97 58.68
N ASP A 295 -39.02 -2.55 57.42
CA ASP A 295 -40.09 -1.78 56.81
C ASP A 295 -39.90 -1.59 55.27
N PRO A 296 -40.97 -1.57 54.50
CA PRO A 296 -40.92 -1.47 53.06
C PRO A 296 -41.23 -0.03 52.60
N SER A 297 -40.42 0.52 51.73
CA SER A 297 -40.83 1.56 50.76
C SER A 297 -39.65 2.24 50.13
N ALA A 298 -39.37 1.93 48.90
CA ALA A 298 -39.07 2.91 47.86
C ALA A 298 -38.70 2.18 46.58
N PHE A 299 -39.70 1.85 45.80
CA PHE A 299 -39.55 1.66 44.36
C PHE A 299 -39.25 3.02 43.77
N LEU A 300 -38.10 3.17 43.11
CA LEU A 300 -37.87 4.19 42.10
C LEU A 300 -37.39 3.51 40.81
N PRO A 301 -37.82 4.02 39.66
CA PRO A 301 -37.76 3.32 38.39
C PRO A 301 -36.37 3.39 37.78
N LEU A 302 -36.01 2.29 37.12
CA LEU A 302 -34.85 2.16 36.28
C LEU A 302 -34.94 3.19 35.12
N ASN A 303 -34.15 4.22 35.16
CA ASN A 303 -33.95 5.13 34.04
C ASN A 303 -32.99 4.47 33.06
N SER A 304 -33.38 4.53 31.80
CA SER A 304 -32.65 4.16 30.61
C SER A 304 -31.24 4.77 30.57
N PRO A 305 -30.27 4.07 30.01
CA PRO A 305 -28.93 4.65 29.84
C PRO A 305 -28.98 5.78 28.82
N SER A 306 -28.57 6.95 29.24
CA SER A 306 -28.24 8.10 28.38
C SER A 306 -27.13 7.74 27.43
N PRO A 307 -27.07 8.38 26.24
CA PRO A 307 -26.03 8.13 25.25
C PRO A 307 -24.67 8.48 25.84
N LEU A 308 -23.69 7.66 25.52
CA LEU A 308 -22.27 7.94 25.74
C LEU A 308 -21.95 9.31 25.15
N GLU A 309 -21.67 10.25 26.00
CA GLU A 309 -20.96 11.47 25.63
C GLU A 309 -19.61 11.06 25.09
N THR A 310 -19.42 11.31 23.80
CA THR A 310 -18.10 11.38 23.19
C THR A 310 -17.34 12.48 23.92
N ASP A 311 -16.44 12.09 24.78
CA ASP A 311 -15.38 12.95 25.28
C ASP A 311 -14.55 13.41 24.07
N ALA A 312 -14.98 14.55 23.52
CA ALA A 312 -14.15 15.35 22.65
C ALA A 312 -12.99 15.80 23.56
N LEU A 313 -11.85 15.16 23.41
CA LEU A 313 -10.58 15.63 23.95
C LEU A 313 -10.41 17.07 23.44
N GLN A 314 -10.79 18.03 24.24
CA GLN A 314 -10.39 19.42 24.06
C GLN A 314 -8.88 19.43 24.12
N ILE A 315 -8.25 19.73 22.99
CA ILE A 315 -6.83 20.05 22.95
C ILE A 315 -6.68 21.30 23.82
N GLU A 316 -6.19 21.12 25.04
CA GLU A 316 -5.71 22.23 25.84
C GLU A 316 -4.75 23.01 24.95
N GLU A 317 -4.93 24.32 24.88
CA GLU A 317 -4.13 25.24 24.09
C GLU A 317 -2.69 25.22 24.60
N VAL A 318 -1.92 24.22 24.14
CA VAL A 318 -0.51 24.07 24.51
C VAL A 318 0.25 25.17 23.82
N GLN A 319 0.68 26.18 24.58
CA GLN A 319 1.56 27.23 24.07
C GLN A 319 2.88 26.60 23.60
N PRO A 320 3.41 27.02 22.43
CA PRO A 320 4.68 26.51 21.96
C PRO A 320 5.79 26.81 22.99
N PRO A 321 6.68 25.85 23.26
CA PRO A 321 7.79 26.09 24.17
C PRO A 321 8.67 27.21 23.61
N ALA A 322 9.16 28.11 24.48
CA ALA A 322 9.95 29.29 24.12
C ALA A 322 11.29 28.98 23.41
N SER A 323 11.68 27.72 23.33
CA SER A 323 12.87 27.24 22.60
C SER A 323 12.58 25.88 22.00
N GLY A 324 12.51 25.78 20.67
CA GLY A 324 12.37 24.48 20.00
C GLY A 324 11.44 24.39 18.80
N THR A 325 10.91 25.52 18.34
CA THR A 325 10.17 25.54 17.07
C THR A 325 11.14 25.50 15.89
N ARG A 326 10.85 24.67 14.87
CA ARG A 326 11.63 24.52 13.64
C ARG A 326 10.72 24.75 12.44
N LYS A 327 11.31 25.20 11.33
CA LYS A 327 10.63 25.20 10.05
C LYS A 327 10.74 23.81 9.44
N ALA A 328 9.65 23.34 8.83
CA ALA A 328 9.61 22.10 8.10
C ALA A 328 8.97 22.32 6.75
N LYS A 329 9.50 21.64 5.73
CA LYS A 329 8.93 21.55 4.41
C LYS A 329 8.10 20.26 4.32
N VAL A 330 6.90 20.35 3.82
CA VAL A 330 6.02 19.20 3.60
C VAL A 330 6.44 18.48 2.32
N LEU A 331 6.70 17.18 2.40
CA LEU A 331 7.15 16.35 1.27
C LEU A 331 5.99 15.80 0.44
N TYR A 332 4.85 15.51 1.07
CA TYR A 332 3.70 14.87 0.44
C TYR A 332 2.40 15.44 1.01
N ASP A 333 1.34 15.43 0.18
CA ASP A 333 -0.01 15.78 0.64
C ASP A 333 -0.45 14.82 1.76
N TYR A 334 -1.04 15.38 2.81
CA TYR A 334 -1.58 14.66 3.94
C TYR A 334 -2.98 15.17 4.28
N ASP A 335 -3.96 14.29 4.25
CA ASP A 335 -5.32 14.61 4.67
C ASP A 335 -5.50 14.19 6.14
N ALA A 336 -5.84 15.14 6.99
CA ALA A 336 -6.11 14.90 8.42
C ALA A 336 -7.20 13.84 8.59
N ALA A 337 -6.94 12.84 9.45
CA ALA A 337 -7.88 11.78 9.74
C ALA A 337 -8.96 12.23 10.73
N ASP A 338 -8.63 13.20 11.58
CA ASP A 338 -9.56 13.78 12.56
C ASP A 338 -9.27 15.29 12.82
N SER A 339 -10.08 15.92 13.66
CA SER A 339 -9.97 17.35 14.00
C SER A 339 -8.72 17.71 14.83
N SER A 340 -7.98 16.73 15.35
CA SER A 340 -6.74 16.95 16.09
C SER A 340 -5.51 17.01 15.19
N GLU A 341 -5.65 16.68 13.91
CA GLU A 341 -4.59 16.67 12.92
C GLU A 341 -4.67 17.85 11.97
N LEU A 342 -3.55 18.21 11.36
CA LEU A 342 -3.46 19.28 10.37
C LEU A 342 -3.23 18.68 8.97
N SER A 343 -4.15 18.95 8.04
CA SER A 343 -3.95 18.59 6.63
C SER A 343 -2.80 19.40 6.03
N LEU A 344 -1.93 18.75 5.27
CA LEU A 344 -0.74 19.32 4.68
C LEU A 344 -0.78 19.24 3.15
N ARG A 345 -0.14 20.19 2.48
CA ARG A 345 0.11 20.14 1.05
C ARG A 345 1.59 20.03 0.76
N ALA A 346 1.95 19.24 -0.25
CA ALA A 346 3.33 19.11 -0.69
C ALA A 346 3.94 20.49 -1.02
N ASP A 347 5.23 20.64 -0.73
CA ASP A 347 6.01 21.87 -0.88
C ASP A 347 5.63 23.03 0.05
N GLU A 348 4.68 22.84 0.95
CA GLU A 348 4.29 23.84 1.94
C GLU A 348 5.32 23.97 3.07
N LEU A 349 5.51 25.20 3.59
CA LEU A 349 6.36 25.49 4.75
C LEU A 349 5.51 25.70 5.98
N ILE A 350 5.71 24.88 6.99
CA ILE A 350 5.03 24.97 8.28
C ILE A 350 6.03 25.13 9.43
N THR A 351 5.56 25.60 10.58
CA THR A 351 6.34 25.60 11.82
C THR A 351 5.98 24.40 12.64
N VAL A 352 6.97 23.63 13.13
CA VAL A 352 6.75 22.41 13.91
C VAL A 352 7.50 22.44 15.23
N TYR A 353 6.96 21.75 16.22
CA TYR A 353 7.60 21.57 17.54
C TYR A 353 7.11 20.30 18.24
N THR A 354 7.91 19.83 19.19
CA THR A 354 7.61 18.64 19.99
C THR A 354 6.95 19.04 21.30
N VAL A 355 5.95 18.28 21.73
CA VAL A 355 5.31 18.41 23.04
C VAL A 355 5.70 17.24 23.93
N PRO A 356 6.10 17.46 25.21
CA PRO A 356 6.43 16.37 26.13
C PRO A 356 5.24 15.41 26.30
N GLY A 357 5.49 14.10 26.12
CA GLY A 357 4.47 13.06 26.24
C GLY A 357 3.77 12.70 24.94
N MET A 358 4.09 13.36 23.82
CA MET A 358 3.62 12.99 22.49
C MET A 358 4.47 11.85 21.92
N ASP A 359 3.84 11.04 21.05
CA ASP A 359 4.52 10.00 20.29
C ASP A 359 5.64 10.62 19.41
N SER A 360 6.79 9.95 19.34
CA SER A 360 7.97 10.41 18.56
C SER A 360 7.71 10.53 17.06
N ASP A 361 6.66 9.88 16.55
CA ASP A 361 6.30 9.88 15.13
C ASP A 361 5.41 11.08 14.76
N TRP A 362 5.05 11.92 15.74
CA TRP A 362 4.18 13.08 15.56
C TRP A 362 4.82 14.36 16.09
N LEU A 363 4.57 15.46 15.40
CA LEU A 363 4.88 16.82 15.83
C LEU A 363 3.60 17.66 15.86
N ILE A 364 3.63 18.78 16.55
CA ILE A 364 2.60 19.81 16.34
C ILE A 364 3.06 20.69 15.19
N GLY A 365 2.24 20.77 14.15
CA GLY A 365 2.40 21.66 13.02
C GLY A 365 1.51 22.88 13.17
N GLU A 366 2.03 24.05 12.78
CA GLU A 366 1.34 25.32 12.80
C GLU A 366 1.46 26.03 11.46
N ARG A 367 0.30 26.39 10.87
CA ARG A 367 0.16 27.11 9.62
C ARG A 367 -0.81 28.28 9.79
N GLY A 368 -0.30 29.48 9.96
CA GLY A 368 -1.12 30.65 10.26
C GLY A 368 -1.94 30.47 11.54
N ASN A 369 -3.26 30.45 11.42
CA ASN A 369 -4.17 30.23 12.56
C ASN A 369 -4.60 28.77 12.74
N GLN A 370 -4.08 27.85 11.92
CA GLN A 370 -4.40 26.42 12.01
C GLN A 370 -3.26 25.70 12.72
N LYS A 371 -3.64 24.80 13.62
CA LYS A 371 -2.72 24.01 14.44
C LYS A 371 -3.26 22.60 14.60
N GLY A 372 -2.38 21.61 14.49
CA GLY A 372 -2.76 20.22 14.66
C GLY A 372 -1.55 19.29 14.63
N LYS A 373 -1.76 18.01 14.89
CA LYS A 373 -0.73 16.98 14.79
C LYS A 373 -0.36 16.74 13.34
N VAL A 374 0.93 16.55 13.08
CA VAL A 374 1.48 16.27 11.75
C VAL A 374 2.45 15.10 11.84
N PRO A 375 2.43 14.14 10.92
CA PRO A 375 3.33 13.00 10.95
C PRO A 375 4.74 13.41 10.50
N VAL A 376 5.77 13.02 11.28
CA VAL A 376 7.19 13.35 11.02
C VAL A 376 7.64 12.84 9.66
N THR A 377 7.13 11.69 9.22
CA THR A 377 7.50 11.03 7.94
C THR A 377 7.11 11.82 6.69
N TYR A 378 6.24 12.83 6.83
CA TYR A 378 5.81 13.72 5.73
C TYR A 378 6.56 15.06 5.71
N LEU A 379 7.54 15.22 6.60
CA LEU A 379 8.22 16.50 6.81
C LEU A 379 9.73 16.39 6.60
N GLU A 380 10.30 17.38 5.94
CA GLU A 380 11.73 17.67 5.91
C GLU A 380 12.02 18.82 6.85
N LEU A 381 12.73 18.55 7.95
CA LEU A 381 13.08 19.57 8.93
C LEU A 381 14.17 20.48 8.37
N LEU A 382 13.89 21.78 8.29
CA LEU A 382 14.86 22.76 7.87
C LEU A 382 15.68 23.23 9.08
N SER A 383 16.98 23.19 8.93
CA SER A 383 17.97 23.60 9.96
C SER A 383 18.06 25.11 10.08
#